data_e136cb052a8a96dfb18f57e884985fa3
#
_entry.id   e136cb052a8a96dfb18f57e884985fa3
#
_cell.length_a   1.000
_cell.length_b   1.000
_cell.length_c   1.000
_cell.angle_alpha   90.00
_cell.angle_beta   90.00
_cell.angle_gamma   90.00
#
_symmetry.space_group_name_H-M   'P 1'
#
loop_
_entity.id
_entity.type
_entity.pdbx_description
1 polymer ?
#
loop_
_entity_poly.entity_id
_entity_poly.type
_entity_poly.pdbx_seq_one_letter_code
_entity_poly.pdbx_strand_id
1 'polypeptide(L)'
;MGRATGFFYAVSGLVVPTAAGAAVFRESRPIGIQRATFFDIAALGSLVLAVGERGVLARSNDAGQTWVTQRLSIGRSLTSLSLTNTLCIAAGHGGLVVRSLDQGESWQVLQSRDLQRLNPQQDVWLSVYVDSRGRIFLTGAFGKFLVSEDQGETFKRFEVFEEGFDWHLYQLLEDRFHKAWILMGESGHLGETPSSSDILAMMKADDAPFVFPASNMLYKGSFFGGLVTPMGSRLVYGMRGRIFRQSSPLEAWQEVSVSEPYSWMASLVLRDGKVLLLGDQGRVAVSEDDGRRFTVKHLATSTIAGACQLQNGDVWLAGLDGLQRAEGLGK
;
A
#
# COMPACT_ATOMS: atom_id res chain seq x y z
N MET A 1 -33.97 2.77 -51.64
CA MET A 1 -34.64 2.92 -50.35
C MET A 1 -33.95 2.02 -49.37
N GLY A 2 -32.99 2.50 -48.64
CA GLY A 2 -32.22 1.77 -47.64
C GLY A 2 -32.31 2.52 -46.31
N ARG A 3 -32.92 1.88 -45.31
CA ARG A 3 -33.02 2.42 -43.95
C ARG A 3 -31.74 2.17 -43.19
N ALA A 4 -31.09 3.22 -42.72
CA ALA A 4 -30.02 3.18 -41.75
C ALA A 4 -30.62 2.97 -40.36
N THR A 5 -30.24 1.90 -39.67
CA THR A 5 -30.51 1.67 -38.25
C THR A 5 -29.38 2.26 -37.43
N GLY A 6 -29.63 3.40 -36.81
CA GLY A 6 -28.70 4.01 -35.82
C GLY A 6 -28.82 3.27 -34.49
N PHE A 7 -27.72 2.79 -33.96
CA PHE A 7 -27.60 2.32 -32.61
C PHE A 7 -27.48 3.53 -31.68
N PHE A 8 -28.49 3.81 -30.90
CA PHE A 8 -28.41 4.73 -29.76
C PHE A 8 -27.86 3.94 -28.57
N TYR A 9 -26.66 4.31 -28.13
CA TYR A 9 -26.21 3.97 -26.79
C TYR A 9 -26.93 4.88 -25.81
N ALA A 10 -27.88 4.34 -25.08
CA ALA A 10 -28.49 5.03 -23.96
C ALA A 10 -27.49 5.01 -22.78
N VAL A 11 -26.88 6.16 -22.51
CA VAL A 11 -26.18 6.41 -21.25
C VAL A 11 -27.26 6.68 -20.22
N SER A 12 -27.66 5.66 -19.48
CA SER A 12 -28.54 5.82 -18.32
C SER A 12 -27.69 6.36 -17.16
N GLY A 13 -27.63 7.66 -17.04
CA GLY A 13 -27.17 8.34 -15.83
C GLY A 13 -28.19 8.10 -14.72
N LEU A 14 -28.01 7.07 -13.91
CA LEU A 14 -28.70 6.94 -12.63
C LEU A 14 -28.12 7.97 -11.67
N VAL A 15 -28.83 9.09 -11.48
CA VAL A 15 -28.61 9.99 -10.37
C VAL A 15 -29.15 9.29 -9.13
N VAL A 16 -28.29 8.60 -8.40
CA VAL A 16 -28.60 8.11 -7.06
C VAL A 16 -28.56 9.31 -6.11
N PRO A 17 -29.57 9.52 -5.25
CA PRO A 17 -29.55 10.64 -4.31
C PRO A 17 -28.34 10.52 -3.39
N THR A 18 -27.53 11.57 -3.34
CA THR A 18 -26.28 11.68 -2.59
C THR A 18 -26.54 11.64 -1.09
N ALA A 19 -26.32 10.49 -0.47
CA ALA A 19 -25.90 10.49 0.93
C ALA A 19 -24.56 11.22 1.00
N ALA A 20 -24.37 12.09 1.99
CA ALA A 20 -23.16 12.86 2.19
C ALA A 20 -21.94 11.93 2.16
N GLY A 21 -21.03 12.12 1.17
CA GLY A 21 -19.79 11.34 1.10
C GLY A 21 -19.49 10.60 -0.22
N ALA A 22 -20.41 10.57 -1.19
CA ALA A 22 -20.13 9.89 -2.46
C ALA A 22 -19.00 10.58 -3.24
N ALA A 23 -18.00 9.79 -3.68
CA ALA A 23 -16.97 10.30 -4.58
C ALA A 23 -17.58 10.56 -5.96
N VAL A 24 -17.48 11.79 -6.44
CA VAL A 24 -17.88 12.14 -7.78
C VAL A 24 -16.71 11.85 -8.72
N PHE A 25 -16.91 10.99 -9.71
CA PHE A 25 -15.95 10.81 -10.78
C PHE A 25 -16.04 11.96 -11.78
N ARG A 26 -14.90 12.42 -12.27
CA ARG A 26 -14.89 13.28 -13.45
C ARG A 26 -15.21 12.42 -14.67
N GLU A 27 -16.18 12.82 -15.47
CA GLU A 27 -16.29 12.33 -16.85
C GLU A 27 -15.02 12.76 -17.59
N SER A 28 -14.08 11.84 -17.71
CA SER A 28 -12.85 12.03 -18.48
C SER A 28 -12.74 10.89 -19.48
N ARG A 29 -12.09 11.18 -20.63
CA ARG A 29 -11.73 10.11 -21.56
C ARG A 29 -10.93 9.05 -20.80
N PRO A 30 -11.14 7.74 -21.06
CA PRO A 30 -10.38 6.69 -20.43
C PRO A 30 -8.88 6.97 -20.55
N ILE A 31 -8.18 6.91 -19.41
CA ILE A 31 -6.73 7.10 -19.37
C ILE A 31 -6.11 5.72 -19.58
N GLY A 32 -5.22 5.59 -20.56
CA GLY A 32 -4.48 4.33 -20.73
C GLY A 32 -3.63 4.05 -19.47
N ILE A 33 -3.62 2.80 -19.02
CA ILE A 33 -2.86 2.38 -17.82
C ILE A 33 -1.35 2.66 -17.90
N GLN A 34 -0.82 2.91 -19.10
CA GLN A 34 0.59 3.27 -19.36
C GLN A 34 0.81 4.79 -19.46
N ARG A 35 -0.22 5.60 -19.19
CA ARG A 35 -0.17 7.06 -19.32
C ARG A 35 -0.43 7.81 -18.02
N ALA A 36 -0.44 7.11 -16.91
CA ALA A 36 -0.58 7.67 -15.58
C ALA A 36 0.40 6.99 -14.63
N THR A 37 0.87 7.72 -13.65
CA THR A 37 1.68 7.18 -12.56
C THR A 37 0.78 6.45 -11.58
N PHE A 38 1.13 5.20 -11.25
CA PHE A 38 0.49 4.43 -10.20
C PHE A 38 1.48 4.19 -9.06
N PHE A 39 1.00 4.38 -7.83
CA PHE A 39 1.82 4.27 -6.63
C PHE A 39 1.62 2.94 -5.89
N ASP A 40 0.47 2.30 -6.09
CA ASP A 40 0.19 1.01 -5.46
C ASP A 40 -0.73 0.15 -6.32
N ILE A 41 -0.63 -1.18 -6.17
CA ILE A 41 -1.41 -2.18 -6.88
C ILE A 41 -1.65 -3.40 -6.00
N ALA A 42 -2.87 -3.89 -5.99
CA ALA A 42 -3.25 -5.09 -5.25
C ALA A 42 -4.11 -6.02 -6.11
N ALA A 43 -4.02 -7.31 -5.85
CA ALA A 43 -4.82 -8.32 -6.56
C ALA A 43 -5.53 -9.27 -5.57
N LEU A 44 -6.75 -9.66 -5.92
CA LEU A 44 -7.55 -10.64 -5.20
C LEU A 44 -8.33 -11.50 -6.19
N GLY A 45 -7.89 -12.74 -6.37
CA GLY A 45 -8.43 -13.58 -7.43
C GLY A 45 -8.10 -13.03 -8.82
N SER A 46 -9.14 -12.76 -9.62
CA SER A 46 -9.05 -12.10 -10.93
C SER A 46 -9.15 -10.58 -10.85
N LEU A 47 -9.58 -10.04 -9.70
CA LEU A 47 -9.66 -8.61 -9.48
C LEU A 47 -8.27 -8.03 -9.28
N VAL A 48 -7.97 -6.95 -9.99
CA VAL A 48 -6.77 -6.13 -9.80
C VAL A 48 -7.19 -4.67 -9.66
N LEU A 49 -6.71 -4.02 -8.63
CA LEU A 49 -6.91 -2.58 -8.41
C LEU A 49 -5.56 -1.88 -8.33
N ALA A 50 -5.46 -0.70 -8.92
CA ALA A 50 -4.31 0.16 -8.77
C ALA A 50 -4.73 1.61 -8.54
N VAL A 51 -3.93 2.34 -7.78
CA VAL A 51 -4.18 3.73 -7.40
C VAL A 51 -2.96 4.60 -7.69
N GLY A 52 -3.18 5.86 -8.01
CA GLY A 52 -2.06 6.70 -8.43
C GLY A 52 -2.32 8.20 -8.41
N GLU A 53 -1.59 8.88 -9.26
CA GLU A 53 -1.56 10.33 -9.33
C GLU A 53 -2.94 10.95 -9.59
N ARG A 54 -3.18 12.14 -8.97
CA ARG A 54 -4.39 12.95 -9.22
C ARG A 54 -5.68 12.15 -9.09
N GLY A 55 -5.72 11.13 -8.21
CA GLY A 55 -6.90 10.32 -7.95
C GLY A 55 -7.24 9.33 -9.06
N VAL A 56 -6.27 8.93 -9.88
CA VAL A 56 -6.47 7.86 -10.86
C VAL A 56 -6.64 6.52 -10.15
N LEU A 57 -7.62 5.77 -10.60
CA LEU A 57 -7.94 4.41 -10.20
C LEU A 57 -7.98 3.55 -11.44
N ALA A 58 -7.36 2.37 -11.40
CA ALA A 58 -7.47 1.37 -12.46
C ALA A 58 -8.00 0.07 -11.88
N ARG A 59 -8.92 -0.57 -12.59
CA ARG A 59 -9.58 -1.81 -12.20
C ARG A 59 -9.60 -2.79 -13.36
N SER A 60 -9.25 -4.03 -13.07
CA SER A 60 -9.41 -5.18 -13.96
C SER A 60 -10.14 -6.30 -13.22
N ASN A 61 -11.09 -6.97 -13.87
CA ASN A 61 -11.81 -8.13 -13.32
C ASN A 61 -11.38 -9.47 -13.97
N ASP A 62 -10.49 -9.39 -14.93
CA ASP A 62 -10.09 -10.50 -15.79
C ASP A 62 -8.57 -10.75 -15.74
N ALA A 63 -8.00 -10.60 -14.55
CA ALA A 63 -6.58 -10.81 -14.29
C ALA A 63 -5.65 -9.93 -15.17
N GLY A 64 -6.03 -8.67 -15.36
CA GLY A 64 -5.21 -7.69 -16.08
C GLY A 64 -5.33 -7.75 -17.60
N GLN A 65 -6.27 -8.50 -18.17
CA GLN A 65 -6.46 -8.56 -19.63
C GLN A 65 -7.12 -7.27 -20.14
N THR A 66 -8.14 -6.79 -19.42
CA THR A 66 -8.78 -5.50 -19.71
C THR A 66 -8.79 -4.60 -18.48
N TRP A 67 -8.77 -3.30 -18.72
CA TRP A 67 -8.70 -2.30 -17.66
C TRP A 67 -9.73 -1.20 -17.85
N VAL A 68 -10.39 -0.85 -16.76
CA VAL A 68 -11.22 0.36 -16.65
C VAL A 68 -10.47 1.35 -15.77
N THR A 69 -10.30 2.58 -16.26
CA THR A 69 -9.68 3.66 -15.50
C THR A 69 -10.69 4.73 -15.17
N GLN A 70 -10.63 5.23 -13.96
CA GLN A 70 -11.47 6.30 -13.45
C GLN A 70 -10.60 7.35 -12.75
N ARG A 71 -11.13 8.55 -12.54
CA ARG A 71 -10.44 9.60 -11.81
C ARG A 71 -11.40 10.27 -10.83
N LEU A 72 -11.00 10.31 -9.57
CA LEU A 72 -11.73 11.04 -8.55
C LEU A 72 -11.76 12.54 -8.85
N SER A 73 -12.90 13.19 -8.68
CA SER A 73 -13.06 14.63 -8.93
C SER A 73 -12.17 15.49 -8.01
N ILE A 74 -11.83 14.98 -6.83
CA ILE A 74 -10.99 15.67 -5.84
C ILE A 74 -9.55 15.87 -6.32
N GLY A 75 -9.07 15.08 -7.30
CA GLY A 75 -7.80 15.29 -7.99
C GLY A 75 -6.53 15.15 -7.13
N ARG A 76 -6.62 14.58 -5.94
CA ARG A 76 -5.47 14.30 -5.06
C ARG A 76 -4.93 12.89 -5.33
N SER A 77 -3.60 12.72 -5.22
CA SER A 77 -2.95 11.43 -5.41
C SER A 77 -3.27 10.45 -4.29
N LEU A 78 -3.46 9.19 -4.65
CA LEU A 78 -3.59 8.05 -3.75
C LEU A 78 -2.27 7.29 -3.75
N THR A 79 -1.67 7.10 -2.59
CA THR A 79 -0.31 6.55 -2.42
C THR A 79 -0.30 5.10 -2.00
N SER A 80 -1.39 4.61 -1.41
CA SER A 80 -1.48 3.25 -0.89
C SER A 80 -2.89 2.69 -1.02
N LEU A 81 -2.97 1.38 -1.19
CA LEU A 81 -4.19 0.60 -1.40
C LEU A 81 -4.18 -0.67 -0.56
N SER A 82 -5.24 -0.93 0.15
CA SER A 82 -5.49 -2.23 0.80
C SER A 82 -6.76 -2.86 0.26
N LEU A 83 -6.67 -4.12 -0.16
CA LEU A 83 -7.74 -4.87 -0.81
C LEU A 83 -8.06 -6.14 -0.02
N THR A 84 -9.31 -6.29 0.39
CA THR A 84 -9.88 -7.51 0.99
C THR A 84 -11.11 -7.97 0.20
N ASN A 85 -11.70 -9.10 0.58
CA ASN A 85 -12.92 -9.61 -0.10
C ASN A 85 -14.11 -8.64 -0.02
N THR A 86 -14.20 -7.85 1.04
CA THR A 86 -15.38 -7.02 1.34
C THR A 86 -15.09 -5.53 1.42
N LEU A 87 -13.80 -5.15 1.43
CA LEU A 87 -13.41 -3.79 1.70
C LEU A 87 -12.17 -3.43 0.89
N CYS A 88 -12.24 -2.36 0.12
CA CYS A 88 -11.10 -1.72 -0.51
C CYS A 88 -10.93 -0.32 0.09
N ILE A 89 -9.74 -0.01 0.56
CA ILE A 89 -9.39 1.31 1.08
C ILE A 89 -8.18 1.83 0.31
N ALA A 90 -8.26 3.07 -0.14
CA ALA A 90 -7.11 3.77 -0.66
C ALA A 90 -6.93 5.11 0.07
N ALA A 91 -5.68 5.48 0.28
CA ALA A 91 -5.34 6.67 1.04
C ALA A 91 -4.18 7.43 0.37
N GLY A 92 -4.03 8.73 0.67
CA GLY A 92 -2.96 9.50 0.05
C GLY A 92 -2.88 10.97 0.46
N HIS A 93 -2.54 11.79 -0.51
CA HIS A 93 -2.27 13.22 -0.30
C HIS A 93 -3.47 13.99 0.21
N GLY A 94 -3.19 14.99 1.05
CA GLY A 94 -4.19 15.88 1.65
C GLY A 94 -5.10 15.18 2.64
N GLY A 95 -4.61 14.11 3.26
CA GLY A 95 -5.38 13.31 4.21
C GLY A 95 -6.53 12.52 3.55
N LEU A 96 -6.56 12.44 2.21
CA LEU A 96 -7.62 11.74 1.49
C LEU A 96 -7.64 10.26 1.85
N VAL A 97 -8.83 9.76 2.19
CA VAL A 97 -9.13 8.34 2.35
C VAL A 97 -10.40 8.04 1.58
N VAL A 98 -10.38 7.03 0.74
CA VAL A 98 -11.55 6.55 -0.01
C VAL A 98 -11.78 5.08 0.22
N ARG A 99 -13.04 4.69 0.24
CA ARG A 99 -13.53 3.34 0.48
C ARG A 99 -14.37 2.84 -0.68
N SER A 100 -14.22 1.57 -1.02
CA SER A 100 -15.15 0.83 -1.86
C SER A 100 -15.63 -0.43 -1.14
N LEU A 101 -16.93 -0.72 -1.24
CA LEU A 101 -17.58 -1.92 -0.71
C LEU A 101 -18.04 -2.88 -1.83
N ASP A 102 -17.77 -2.52 -3.09
CA ASP A 102 -18.18 -3.21 -4.31
C ASP A 102 -16.97 -3.56 -5.21
N GLN A 103 -15.85 -3.92 -4.58
CA GLN A 103 -14.63 -4.34 -5.27
C GLN A 103 -14.08 -3.28 -6.25
N GLY A 104 -14.18 -2.00 -5.87
CA GLY A 104 -13.62 -0.89 -6.63
C GLY A 104 -14.49 -0.39 -7.80
N GLU A 105 -15.77 -0.80 -7.87
CA GLU A 105 -16.71 -0.25 -8.87
C GLU A 105 -17.09 1.18 -8.53
N SER A 106 -17.43 1.42 -7.28
CA SER A 106 -17.67 2.77 -6.76
C SER A 106 -16.80 3.07 -5.55
N TRP A 107 -16.55 4.35 -5.32
CA TRP A 107 -15.71 4.83 -4.22
C TRP A 107 -16.38 5.96 -3.47
N GLN A 108 -16.28 5.91 -2.15
CA GLN A 108 -16.76 6.93 -1.24
C GLN A 108 -15.58 7.65 -0.58
N VAL A 109 -15.59 8.97 -0.55
CA VAL A 109 -14.65 9.76 0.26
C VAL A 109 -15.07 9.69 1.72
N LEU A 110 -14.17 9.21 2.57
CA LEU A 110 -14.44 9.14 4.00
C LEU A 110 -14.26 10.52 4.64
N GLN A 111 -15.21 10.90 5.51
CA GLN A 111 -15.29 12.23 6.12
C GLN A 111 -15.51 12.14 7.63
N SER A 112 -14.76 11.29 8.32
CA SER A 112 -14.80 11.28 9.78
C SER A 112 -14.27 12.59 10.37
N ARG A 113 -14.66 12.89 11.61
CA ARG A 113 -14.22 14.10 12.33
C ARG A 113 -12.69 14.21 12.38
N ASP A 114 -11.99 13.10 12.56
CA ASP A 114 -10.54 13.09 12.67
C ASP A 114 -9.85 13.29 11.32
N LEU A 115 -10.43 12.76 10.24
CA LEU A 115 -9.95 13.04 8.88
C LEU A 115 -10.18 14.51 8.48
N GLN A 116 -11.28 15.13 8.91
CA GLN A 116 -11.57 16.54 8.64
C GLN A 116 -10.64 17.52 9.35
N ARG A 117 -9.98 17.10 10.43
CA ARG A 117 -8.98 17.92 11.15
C ARG A 117 -7.61 17.94 10.50
N LEU A 118 -7.40 17.12 9.48
CA LEU A 118 -6.13 17.05 8.76
C LEU A 118 -5.93 18.29 7.88
N ASN A 119 -4.67 18.70 7.73
CA ASN A 119 -4.29 19.79 6.84
C ASN A 119 -4.15 19.28 5.40
N PRO A 120 -5.05 19.69 4.47
CA PRO A 120 -5.00 19.20 3.09
C PRO A 120 -3.74 19.55 2.31
N GLN A 121 -2.91 20.46 2.80
CA GLN A 121 -1.67 20.89 2.14
C GLN A 121 -0.43 20.14 2.65
N GLN A 122 -0.48 19.59 3.87
CA GLN A 122 0.66 18.99 4.53
C GLN A 122 0.47 17.49 4.78
N ASP A 123 -0.76 17.05 5.06
CA ASP A 123 -1.00 15.70 5.51
C ASP A 123 -1.02 14.73 4.34
N VAL A 124 -0.24 13.66 4.46
CA VAL A 124 -0.13 12.58 3.50
C VAL A 124 -0.21 11.25 4.25
N TRP A 125 -1.10 10.38 3.80
CA TRP A 125 -1.04 8.97 4.16
C TRP A 125 -0.01 8.28 3.28
N LEU A 126 0.90 7.55 3.88
CA LEU A 126 1.97 6.83 3.19
C LEU A 126 1.65 5.34 3.07
N SER A 127 0.87 4.81 4.01
CA SER A 127 0.38 3.45 3.93
C SER A 127 -1.03 3.31 4.52
N VAL A 128 -1.81 2.41 3.93
CA VAL A 128 -3.05 1.88 4.50
C VAL A 128 -2.97 0.37 4.58
N TYR A 129 -3.38 -0.18 5.71
CA TYR A 129 -3.47 -1.62 5.91
C TYR A 129 -4.83 -1.99 6.50
N VAL A 130 -5.47 -3.02 5.94
CA VAL A 130 -6.71 -3.61 6.48
C VAL A 130 -6.40 -5.02 6.97
N ASP A 131 -6.58 -5.26 8.25
CA ASP A 131 -6.33 -6.57 8.83
C ASP A 131 -7.48 -7.58 8.59
N SER A 132 -7.28 -8.82 9.05
CA SER A 132 -8.27 -9.88 8.89
C SER A 132 -9.58 -9.66 9.66
N ARG A 133 -9.62 -8.71 10.60
CA ARG A 133 -10.81 -8.30 11.34
C ARG A 133 -11.53 -7.11 10.69
N GLY A 134 -11.01 -6.59 9.57
CA GLY A 134 -11.55 -5.41 8.88
C GLY A 134 -11.18 -4.08 9.53
N ARG A 135 -10.21 -4.05 10.46
CA ARG A 135 -9.69 -2.83 11.06
C ARG A 135 -8.77 -2.14 10.05
N ILE A 136 -8.90 -0.83 9.92
CA ILE A 136 -8.12 -0.02 9.00
C ILE A 136 -7.04 0.72 9.79
N PHE A 137 -5.80 0.58 9.39
CA PHE A 137 -4.66 1.30 9.95
C PHE A 137 -4.11 2.25 8.88
N LEU A 138 -3.95 3.51 9.25
CA LEU A 138 -3.36 4.55 8.40
C LEU A 138 -2.08 5.03 9.04
N THR A 139 -0.98 5.01 8.30
CA THR A 139 0.29 5.60 8.70
C THR A 139 0.68 6.70 7.72
N GLY A 140 1.33 7.75 8.18
CA GLY A 140 1.59 8.89 7.33
C GLY A 140 2.68 9.84 7.81
N ALA A 141 2.68 10.98 7.16
CA ALA A 141 3.63 12.04 7.45
C ALA A 141 3.47 12.58 8.88
N PHE A 142 4.59 13.00 9.48
CA PHE A 142 4.63 13.64 10.80
C PHE A 142 4.03 12.77 11.91
N GLY A 143 4.41 11.50 11.97
CA GLY A 143 4.01 10.56 13.02
C GLY A 143 2.53 10.21 13.06
N LYS A 144 1.76 10.55 12.01
CA LYS A 144 0.33 10.30 12.00
C LYS A 144 0.01 8.82 11.93
N PHE A 145 -0.80 8.39 12.89
CA PHE A 145 -1.31 7.03 12.99
C PHE A 145 -2.79 7.06 13.38
N LEU A 146 -3.65 6.60 12.48
CA LEU A 146 -5.10 6.50 12.74
C LEU A 146 -5.56 5.05 12.59
N VAL A 147 -6.56 4.69 13.40
CA VAL A 147 -7.20 3.38 13.33
C VAL A 147 -8.72 3.53 13.26
N SER A 148 -9.34 2.73 12.41
CA SER A 148 -10.79 2.53 12.37
C SER A 148 -11.13 1.08 12.66
N GLU A 149 -12.18 0.85 13.47
CA GLU A 149 -12.72 -0.47 13.78
C GLU A 149 -14.11 -0.71 13.15
N ASP A 150 -14.62 0.28 12.42
CA ASP A 150 -15.97 0.34 11.86
C ASP A 150 -15.97 0.59 10.34
N GLN A 151 -14.99 -0.01 9.64
CA GLN A 151 -14.84 0.10 8.19
C GLN A 151 -14.67 1.54 7.68
N GLY A 152 -14.11 2.43 8.50
CA GLY A 152 -13.81 3.80 8.13
C GLY A 152 -14.90 4.83 8.43
N GLU A 153 -15.97 4.47 9.14
CA GLU A 153 -16.98 5.44 9.59
C GLU A 153 -16.38 6.42 10.61
N THR A 154 -15.58 5.89 11.55
CA THR A 154 -14.83 6.72 12.50
C THR A 154 -13.35 6.30 12.53
N PHE A 155 -12.49 7.26 12.85
CA PHE A 155 -11.07 7.03 13.08
C PHE A 155 -10.67 7.58 14.45
N LYS A 156 -9.74 6.88 15.11
CA LYS A 156 -9.09 7.33 16.33
C LYS A 156 -7.60 7.52 16.06
N ARG A 157 -7.07 8.67 16.50
CA ARG A 157 -5.63 8.95 16.45
C ARG A 157 -4.94 8.30 17.64
N PHE A 158 -3.75 7.75 17.38
CA PHE A 158 -2.86 7.24 18.41
C PHE A 158 -1.47 7.88 18.25
N GLU A 159 -0.88 8.24 19.35
CA GLU A 159 0.55 8.57 19.40
C GLU A 159 1.30 7.26 19.62
N VAL A 160 2.17 6.90 18.67
CA VAL A 160 2.80 5.57 18.62
C VAL A 160 4.31 5.61 18.88
N PHE A 161 4.84 6.80 19.09
CA PHE A 161 6.20 7.08 19.54
C PHE A 161 6.18 8.16 20.64
N GLU A 162 7.35 8.46 21.20
CA GLU A 162 7.52 9.47 22.25
C GLU A 162 7.04 10.85 21.81
N GLU A 163 6.70 11.69 22.76
CA GLU A 163 6.26 13.08 22.52
C GLU A 163 7.29 13.86 21.69
N GLY A 164 6.81 14.61 20.71
CA GLY A 164 7.66 15.35 19.76
C GLY A 164 8.14 14.55 18.56
N PHE A 165 7.70 13.31 18.40
CA PHE A 165 7.96 12.54 17.20
C PHE A 165 7.26 13.15 15.98
N ASP A 166 8.01 13.62 14.99
CA ASP A 166 7.53 14.26 13.76
C ASP A 166 8.04 13.60 12.46
N TRP A 167 8.66 12.44 12.57
CA TRP A 167 9.16 11.68 11.44
C TRP A 167 8.03 10.98 10.68
N HIS A 168 8.28 10.65 9.40
CA HIS A 168 7.32 9.95 8.56
C HIS A 168 7.22 8.47 8.94
N LEU A 169 5.99 7.95 8.97
CA LEU A 169 5.66 6.53 9.17
C LEU A 169 5.29 5.92 7.82
N TYR A 170 6.13 5.04 7.28
CA TYR A 170 5.98 4.52 5.93
C TYR A 170 5.11 3.29 5.83
N GLN A 171 5.22 2.35 6.77
CA GLN A 171 4.43 1.12 6.72
C GLN A 171 4.21 0.53 8.12
N LEU A 172 2.98 0.03 8.36
CA LEU A 172 2.68 -0.92 9.44
C LEU A 172 2.58 -2.32 8.82
N LEU A 173 3.37 -3.26 9.31
CA LEU A 173 3.41 -4.66 8.88
C LEU A 173 2.84 -5.56 9.98
N GLU A 174 1.81 -6.35 9.65
CA GLU A 174 1.34 -7.46 10.49
C GLU A 174 2.23 -8.68 10.26
N ASP A 175 3.01 -9.05 11.25
CA ASP A 175 3.74 -10.31 11.28
C ASP A 175 2.85 -11.43 11.80
N ARG A 176 2.09 -12.05 10.91
CA ARG A 176 1.16 -13.15 11.25
C ARG A 176 1.87 -14.41 11.70
N PHE A 177 3.12 -14.59 11.28
CA PHE A 177 3.93 -15.77 11.65
C PHE A 177 4.26 -15.73 13.14
N HIS A 178 4.71 -14.58 13.65
CA HIS A 178 5.08 -14.40 15.06
C HIS A 178 3.99 -13.69 15.88
N LYS A 179 2.84 -13.35 15.25
CA LYS A 179 1.74 -12.62 15.87
C LYS A 179 2.19 -11.28 16.47
N ALA A 180 2.94 -10.51 15.70
CA ALA A 180 3.51 -9.22 16.11
C ALA A 180 3.26 -8.16 15.05
N TRP A 181 3.58 -6.92 15.38
CA TRP A 181 3.47 -5.79 14.47
C TRP A 181 4.79 -5.07 14.38
N ILE A 182 5.13 -4.60 13.19
CA ILE A 182 6.36 -3.86 12.93
C ILE A 182 5.96 -2.54 12.27
N LEU A 183 6.38 -1.42 12.86
CA LEU A 183 6.15 -0.09 12.33
C LEU A 183 7.46 0.49 11.82
N MET A 184 7.48 0.88 10.57
CA MET A 184 8.66 1.38 9.86
C MET A 184 8.53 2.85 9.54
N GLY A 185 9.62 3.59 9.73
CA GLY A 185 9.62 5.03 9.55
C GLY A 185 10.93 5.61 9.08
N GLU A 186 10.94 6.92 9.07
CA GLU A 186 12.08 7.76 8.73
C GLU A 186 13.17 7.69 9.82
N SER A 187 14.39 8.08 9.45
CA SER A 187 15.53 8.21 10.38
C SER A 187 15.89 6.94 11.15
N GLY A 188 15.62 5.76 10.56
CA GLY A 188 15.91 4.46 11.16
C GLY A 188 14.90 4.00 12.18
N HIS A 189 13.74 4.68 12.29
CA HIS A 189 12.70 4.27 13.21
C HIS A 189 12.12 2.93 12.78
N LEU A 190 12.27 1.97 13.66
CA LEU A 190 11.71 0.64 13.58
C LEU A 190 11.15 0.28 14.95
N GLY A 191 9.85 0.13 15.05
CA GLY A 191 9.18 -0.24 16.28
C GLY A 191 8.55 -1.63 16.16
N GLU A 192 8.64 -2.45 17.20
CA GLU A 192 8.13 -3.81 17.20
C GLU A 192 7.26 -4.07 18.43
N THR A 193 6.11 -4.72 18.27
CA THR A 193 5.34 -5.20 19.42
C THR A 193 5.86 -6.55 19.89
N PRO A 194 5.67 -6.90 21.15
CA PRO A 194 5.87 -8.27 21.61
C PRO A 194 5.01 -9.25 20.82
N SER A 195 5.46 -10.50 20.70
CA SER A 195 4.68 -11.58 20.08
C SER A 195 3.37 -11.82 20.81
N SER A 196 2.33 -12.20 20.05
CA SER A 196 0.97 -12.48 20.55
C SER A 196 0.20 -11.26 21.09
N SER A 197 0.64 -10.05 20.75
CA SER A 197 -0.02 -8.81 21.17
C SER A 197 -1.17 -8.42 20.23
N ASP A 198 -2.34 -8.10 20.81
CA ASP A 198 -3.34 -7.33 20.07
C ASP A 198 -2.96 -5.85 20.12
N ILE A 199 -2.54 -5.31 18.99
CA ILE A 199 -2.06 -3.92 18.89
C ILE A 199 -3.10 -2.91 19.42
N LEU A 200 -4.39 -3.13 19.18
CA LEU A 200 -5.43 -2.22 19.67
C LEU A 200 -5.66 -2.35 21.17
N ALA A 201 -5.59 -3.55 21.73
CA ALA A 201 -5.68 -3.73 23.17
C ALA A 201 -4.52 -2.99 23.86
N MET A 202 -3.31 -3.08 23.28
CA MET A 202 -2.15 -2.34 23.79
C MET A 202 -2.33 -0.82 23.69
N MET A 203 -2.84 -0.33 22.55
CA MET A 203 -3.09 1.10 22.34
C MET A 203 -4.22 1.69 23.18
N LYS A 204 -5.13 0.86 23.65
CA LYS A 204 -6.29 1.27 24.46
C LYS A 204 -6.08 1.07 25.96
N ALA A 205 -4.96 0.50 26.40
CA ALA A 205 -4.66 0.34 27.80
C ALA A 205 -4.56 1.72 28.49
N ASP A 206 -5.31 1.89 29.57
CA ASP A 206 -5.51 3.21 30.23
C ASP A 206 -4.29 3.68 31.03
N ASP A 207 -3.30 2.81 31.28
CA ASP A 207 -2.23 3.08 32.23
C ASP A 207 -1.04 3.91 31.67
N ALA A 208 -0.88 3.99 30.35
CA ALA A 208 0.09 4.87 29.66
C ALA A 208 -0.16 4.92 28.15
N PRO A 209 0.26 5.98 27.44
CA PRO A 209 0.28 5.98 25.98
C PRO A 209 1.11 4.79 25.48
N PHE A 210 0.53 4.01 24.57
CA PHE A 210 1.28 2.94 23.93
C PHE A 210 2.31 3.52 22.99
N VAL A 211 3.57 3.15 23.18
CA VAL A 211 4.67 3.49 22.30
C VAL A 211 5.27 2.20 21.75
N PHE A 212 5.49 2.15 20.43
CA PHE A 212 6.23 1.04 19.83
C PHE A 212 7.64 0.97 20.41
N PRO A 213 8.04 -0.16 21.02
CA PRO A 213 9.41 -0.32 21.46
C PRO A 213 10.38 -0.16 20.28
N ALA A 214 11.34 0.75 20.40
CA ALA A 214 12.33 0.98 19.37
C ALA A 214 13.25 -0.25 19.21
N SER A 215 13.49 -0.66 17.98
CA SER A 215 14.49 -1.67 17.67
C SER A 215 15.90 -1.09 17.83
N ASN A 216 16.84 -1.89 18.38
CA ASN A 216 18.25 -1.53 18.53
C ASN A 216 19.01 -1.54 17.19
N MET A 217 18.46 -0.88 16.18
CA MET A 217 19.08 -0.82 14.86
C MET A 217 19.95 0.41 14.70
N LEU A 218 21.19 0.23 14.21
CA LEU A 218 22.18 1.31 14.06
C LEU A 218 22.03 2.11 12.76
N TYR A 219 21.03 1.77 11.93
CA TYR A 219 20.77 2.47 10.67
C TYR A 219 20.00 3.77 10.91
N LYS A 220 20.44 4.86 10.26
CA LYS A 220 19.84 6.20 10.39
C LYS A 220 19.12 6.70 9.14
N GLY A 221 18.91 5.85 8.14
CA GLY A 221 18.11 6.18 6.95
C GLY A 221 16.68 5.69 7.06
N SER A 222 15.84 6.04 6.10
CA SER A 222 14.44 5.67 6.09
C SER A 222 14.22 4.19 5.72
N PHE A 223 13.33 3.53 6.44
CA PHE A 223 12.74 2.25 6.05
C PHE A 223 11.42 2.50 5.34
N PHE A 224 11.35 2.18 4.06
CA PHE A 224 10.15 2.39 3.25
C PHE A 224 9.16 1.25 3.37
N GLY A 225 9.61 0.06 3.75
CA GLY A 225 8.72 -1.06 3.96
C GLY A 225 9.42 -2.31 4.48
N GLY A 226 8.61 -3.35 4.65
CA GLY A 226 9.06 -4.67 5.09
C GLY A 226 8.10 -5.76 4.66
N LEU A 227 8.52 -6.99 4.87
CA LEU A 227 7.72 -8.19 4.65
C LEU A 227 8.12 -9.30 5.61
N VAL A 228 7.26 -10.30 5.74
CA VAL A 228 7.58 -11.58 6.38
C VAL A 228 7.64 -12.64 5.28
N THR A 229 8.72 -13.40 5.26
CA THR A 229 8.90 -14.49 4.28
C THR A 229 8.02 -15.68 4.64
N PRO A 230 7.78 -16.62 3.72
CA PRO A 230 7.07 -17.86 4.02
C PRO A 230 7.73 -18.72 5.10
N MET A 231 9.04 -18.56 5.32
CA MET A 231 9.78 -19.24 6.38
C MET A 231 9.75 -18.51 7.73
N GLY A 232 9.09 -17.35 7.80
CA GLY A 232 8.95 -16.55 9.01
C GLY A 232 10.05 -15.53 9.23
N SER A 233 11.04 -15.41 8.35
CA SER A 233 12.02 -14.35 8.46
C SER A 233 11.39 -13.00 8.15
N ARG A 234 11.83 -11.97 8.86
CA ARG A 234 11.41 -10.58 8.67
C ARG A 234 12.45 -9.85 7.83
N LEU A 235 12.00 -9.07 6.88
CA LEU A 235 12.83 -8.19 6.09
C LEU A 235 12.30 -6.76 6.22
N VAL A 236 13.22 -5.80 6.39
CA VAL A 236 12.93 -4.36 6.26
C VAL A 236 13.90 -3.78 5.25
N TYR A 237 13.41 -2.84 4.46
CA TYR A 237 14.18 -2.28 3.36
C TYR A 237 13.87 -0.79 3.19
N GLY A 238 14.75 -0.08 2.50
CA GLY A 238 14.52 1.34 2.28
C GLY A 238 15.61 2.04 1.48
N MET A 239 16.02 3.18 1.97
CA MET A 239 16.90 4.11 1.29
C MET A 239 18.28 3.50 1.02
N ARG A 240 18.87 3.86 -0.15
CA ARG A 240 20.25 3.53 -0.54
C ARG A 240 20.56 2.03 -0.57
N GLY A 241 19.59 1.21 -0.96
CA GLY A 241 19.77 -0.24 -1.11
C GLY A 241 19.83 -1.02 0.19
N ARG A 242 19.59 -0.38 1.33
CA ARG A 242 19.69 -1.06 2.63
C ARG A 242 18.56 -2.07 2.80
N ILE A 243 18.93 -3.26 3.19
CA ILE A 243 18.06 -4.38 3.51
C ILE A 243 18.56 -4.98 4.83
N PHE A 244 17.66 -5.20 5.76
CA PHE A 244 17.96 -5.91 7.00
C PHE A 244 17.04 -7.11 7.13
N ARG A 245 17.59 -8.23 7.60
CA ARG A 245 16.91 -9.48 7.81
C ARG A 245 17.00 -9.91 9.27
N GLN A 246 15.92 -10.41 9.80
CA GLN A 246 15.83 -11.02 11.12
C GLN A 246 15.22 -12.42 10.96
N SER A 247 15.91 -13.46 11.34
CA SER A 247 15.44 -14.85 11.16
C SER A 247 14.35 -15.22 12.16
N SER A 248 14.36 -14.60 13.33
CA SER A 248 13.32 -14.73 14.36
C SER A 248 13.33 -13.49 15.26
N PRO A 249 12.22 -13.17 15.95
CA PRO A 249 12.14 -12.01 16.85
C PRO A 249 13.17 -11.97 17.99
N LEU A 250 13.79 -13.11 18.29
CA LEU A 250 14.81 -13.24 19.35
C LEU A 250 16.23 -12.96 18.84
N GLU A 251 16.41 -12.86 17.53
CA GLU A 251 17.70 -12.60 16.92
C GLU A 251 17.87 -11.13 16.56
N ALA A 252 19.12 -10.69 16.45
CA ALA A 252 19.41 -9.34 15.99
C ALA A 252 19.14 -9.19 14.49
N TRP A 253 18.75 -8.00 14.06
CA TRP A 253 18.69 -7.60 12.66
C TRP A 253 20.08 -7.65 12.04
N GLN A 254 20.21 -8.30 10.90
CA GLN A 254 21.46 -8.43 10.14
C GLN A 254 21.31 -7.72 8.81
N GLU A 255 22.30 -6.91 8.46
CA GLU A 255 22.31 -6.25 7.16
C GLU A 255 22.60 -7.28 6.05
N VAL A 256 21.78 -7.22 5.00
CA VAL A 256 21.95 -8.02 3.77
C VAL A 256 22.53 -7.13 2.69
N SER A 257 23.75 -7.45 2.26
CA SER A 257 24.44 -6.67 1.24
C SER A 257 23.84 -6.87 -0.14
N VAL A 258 23.57 -5.76 -0.84
CA VAL A 258 23.21 -5.72 -2.26
C VAL A 258 24.23 -4.84 -2.97
N SER A 259 24.63 -5.22 -4.17
CA SER A 259 25.71 -4.55 -4.92
C SER A 259 25.34 -3.13 -5.40
N GLU A 260 24.08 -2.74 -5.34
CA GLU A 260 23.59 -1.49 -5.92
C GLU A 260 22.93 -0.59 -4.85
N PRO A 261 23.21 0.73 -4.85
CA PRO A 261 22.73 1.66 -3.81
C PRO A 261 21.35 2.25 -4.12
N TYR A 262 20.50 1.54 -4.90
CA TYR A 262 19.17 2.02 -5.24
C TYR A 262 18.18 1.77 -4.10
N SER A 263 17.27 2.73 -3.88
CA SER A 263 16.26 2.58 -2.85
C SER A 263 15.20 1.55 -3.23
N TRP A 264 14.79 0.75 -2.25
CA TRP A 264 13.73 -0.24 -2.38
C TRP A 264 12.43 0.38 -1.87
N MET A 265 11.40 0.45 -2.75
CA MET A 265 10.14 1.14 -2.49
C MET A 265 9.00 0.20 -2.13
N ALA A 266 9.02 -1.02 -2.68
CA ALA A 266 7.97 -2.02 -2.49
C ALA A 266 8.54 -3.43 -2.40
N SER A 267 7.71 -4.37 -1.99
CA SER A 267 8.07 -5.79 -1.92
C SER A 267 6.92 -6.69 -2.34
N LEU A 268 7.27 -7.89 -2.78
CA LEU A 268 6.31 -8.93 -3.11
C LEU A 268 6.90 -10.30 -2.76
N VAL A 269 6.13 -11.13 -2.09
CA VAL A 269 6.43 -12.56 -1.95
C VAL A 269 5.67 -13.30 -3.04
N LEU A 270 6.40 -13.98 -3.91
CA LEU A 270 5.81 -14.83 -4.94
C LEU A 270 5.29 -16.14 -4.35
N ARG A 271 4.36 -16.79 -5.04
CA ARG A 271 3.78 -18.08 -4.62
C ARG A 271 4.79 -19.22 -4.53
N ASP A 272 5.87 -19.14 -5.30
CA ASP A 272 6.98 -20.09 -5.22
C ASP A 272 7.94 -19.82 -4.04
N GLY A 273 7.63 -18.81 -3.22
CA GLY A 273 8.39 -18.41 -2.04
C GLY A 273 9.51 -17.41 -2.30
N LYS A 274 9.76 -17.03 -3.54
CA LYS A 274 10.75 -16.00 -3.85
C LYS A 274 10.32 -14.66 -3.29
N VAL A 275 11.29 -13.90 -2.81
CA VAL A 275 11.11 -12.53 -2.33
C VAL A 275 11.60 -11.55 -3.38
N LEU A 276 10.75 -10.59 -3.72
CA LEU A 276 11.09 -9.47 -4.59
C LEU A 276 11.13 -8.17 -3.78
N LEU A 277 12.18 -7.38 -3.96
CA LEU A 277 12.20 -5.97 -3.58
C LEU A 277 12.27 -5.13 -4.86
N LEU A 278 11.42 -4.12 -4.94
CA LEU A 278 11.23 -3.31 -6.14
C LEU A 278 11.55 -1.85 -5.80
N GLY A 279 12.17 -1.15 -6.73
CA GLY A 279 12.61 0.20 -6.40
C GLY A 279 13.01 1.07 -7.58
N ASP A 280 13.96 1.94 -7.28
CA ASP A 280 14.41 2.98 -8.18
C ASP A 280 14.93 2.43 -9.50
N GLN A 281 14.70 3.20 -10.58
CA GLN A 281 15.22 2.93 -11.94
C GLN A 281 14.86 1.53 -12.46
N GLY A 282 13.68 1.00 -12.09
CA GLY A 282 13.20 -0.30 -12.54
C GLY A 282 13.99 -1.51 -12.00
N ARG A 283 14.71 -1.32 -10.90
CA ARG A 283 15.47 -2.40 -10.27
C ARG A 283 14.56 -3.31 -9.46
N VAL A 284 14.85 -4.60 -9.56
CA VAL A 284 14.19 -5.65 -8.77
C VAL A 284 15.27 -6.55 -8.19
N ALA A 285 15.33 -6.62 -6.87
CA ALA A 285 16.17 -7.58 -6.17
C ALA A 285 15.36 -8.86 -5.90
N VAL A 286 15.88 -10.00 -6.29
CA VAL A 286 15.25 -11.31 -6.18
C VAL A 286 16.04 -12.16 -5.20
N SER A 287 15.37 -12.72 -4.20
CA SER A 287 15.91 -13.72 -3.29
C SER A 287 15.16 -15.04 -3.44
N GLU A 288 15.89 -16.16 -3.50
CA GLU A 288 15.38 -17.52 -3.53
C GLU A 288 15.75 -18.29 -2.24
N ASP A 289 16.41 -17.61 -1.29
CA ASP A 289 16.98 -18.21 -0.08
C ASP A 289 16.51 -17.52 1.20
N ASP A 290 15.23 -17.15 1.27
CA ASP A 290 14.61 -16.55 2.45
C ASP A 290 15.20 -15.18 2.80
N GLY A 291 15.56 -14.39 1.78
CA GLY A 291 16.10 -13.04 1.97
C GLY A 291 17.55 -12.98 2.43
N ARG A 292 18.31 -14.09 2.37
CA ARG A 292 19.73 -14.10 2.77
C ARG A 292 20.63 -13.47 1.71
N ARG A 293 20.29 -13.64 0.44
CA ARG A 293 21.00 -13.06 -0.71
C ARG A 293 20.01 -12.55 -1.73
N PHE A 294 20.42 -11.51 -2.45
CA PHE A 294 19.62 -10.95 -3.52
C PHE A 294 20.44 -10.82 -4.80
N THR A 295 19.81 -11.18 -5.92
CA THR A 295 20.31 -10.89 -7.28
C THR A 295 19.49 -9.74 -7.84
N VAL A 296 20.14 -8.69 -8.32
CA VAL A 296 19.46 -7.52 -8.89
C VAL A 296 19.25 -7.70 -10.38
N LYS A 297 18.01 -7.43 -10.83
CA LYS A 297 17.60 -7.40 -12.24
C LYS A 297 17.07 -6.00 -12.59
N HIS A 298 17.05 -5.67 -13.86
CA HIS A 298 16.48 -4.44 -14.38
C HIS A 298 15.26 -4.78 -15.24
N LEU A 299 14.06 -4.39 -14.82
CA LEU A 299 12.81 -4.79 -15.46
C LEU A 299 11.98 -3.63 -16.01
N ALA A 300 12.23 -2.41 -15.58
CA ALA A 300 11.52 -1.21 -16.03
C ALA A 300 12.50 -0.04 -16.19
N THR A 301 12.08 1.01 -16.86
CA THR A 301 12.92 2.19 -17.10
C THR A 301 12.87 3.19 -15.97
N SER A 302 11.82 3.17 -15.17
CA SER A 302 11.60 4.09 -14.05
C SER A 302 11.27 3.36 -12.75
N THR A 303 11.07 4.12 -11.69
CA THR A 303 10.76 3.60 -10.34
C THR A 303 9.52 2.74 -10.33
N ILE A 304 9.64 1.56 -9.73
CA ILE A 304 8.55 0.64 -9.42
C ILE A 304 8.12 0.90 -7.98
N ALA A 305 6.86 1.30 -7.80
CA ALA A 305 6.29 1.69 -6.51
C ALA A 305 5.41 0.60 -5.87
N GLY A 306 4.95 -0.38 -6.65
CA GLY A 306 4.12 -1.48 -6.16
C GLY A 306 4.14 -2.66 -7.11
N ALA A 307 3.77 -3.84 -6.60
CA ALA A 307 3.60 -5.03 -7.41
C ALA A 307 2.58 -6.00 -6.81
N CYS A 308 1.94 -6.79 -7.67
CA CYS A 308 1.10 -7.91 -7.24
C CYS A 308 1.31 -9.12 -8.14
N GLN A 309 1.08 -10.33 -7.60
CA GLN A 309 1.05 -11.56 -8.38
C GLN A 309 -0.38 -12.07 -8.53
N LEU A 310 -0.79 -12.37 -9.74
CA LEU A 310 -2.10 -12.91 -10.08
C LEU A 310 -2.17 -14.42 -9.90
N GLN A 311 -3.39 -14.98 -9.92
CA GLN A 311 -3.58 -16.44 -9.77
C GLN A 311 -2.94 -17.26 -10.89
N ASN A 312 -2.85 -16.72 -12.09
CA ASN A 312 -2.19 -17.34 -13.24
C ASN A 312 -0.66 -17.28 -13.21
N GLY A 313 -0.08 -16.70 -12.14
CA GLY A 313 1.36 -16.52 -11.94
C GLY A 313 1.90 -15.21 -12.50
N ASP A 314 1.16 -14.46 -13.30
CA ASP A 314 1.62 -13.19 -13.84
C ASP A 314 1.87 -12.17 -12.72
N VAL A 315 2.94 -11.41 -12.88
CA VAL A 315 3.29 -10.30 -11.98
C VAL A 315 3.01 -8.99 -12.68
N TRP A 316 2.26 -8.11 -12.03
CA TRP A 316 2.03 -6.75 -12.46
C TRP A 316 2.80 -5.76 -11.59
N LEU A 317 3.36 -4.75 -12.24
CA LEU A 317 4.13 -3.66 -11.63
C LEU A 317 3.34 -2.37 -11.76
N ALA A 318 3.33 -1.56 -10.71
CA ALA A 318 2.86 -0.19 -10.70
C ALA A 318 4.05 0.76 -10.51
N GLY A 319 4.10 1.84 -11.28
CA GLY A 319 5.22 2.77 -11.19
C GLY A 319 4.98 4.06 -11.98
N LEU A 320 6.07 4.80 -12.19
CA LEU A 320 6.02 6.07 -12.89
C LEU A 320 5.64 5.92 -14.38
N ASP A 321 5.94 4.76 -14.98
CA ASP A 321 5.60 4.43 -16.37
C ASP A 321 4.22 3.75 -16.50
N GLY A 322 3.41 3.79 -15.47
CA GLY A 322 2.08 3.17 -15.45
C GLY A 322 2.06 1.75 -14.91
N LEU A 323 1.07 0.96 -15.37
CA LEU A 323 0.95 -0.45 -15.03
C LEU A 323 1.59 -1.29 -16.14
N GLN A 324 2.44 -2.23 -15.76
CA GLN A 324 3.18 -3.09 -16.68
C GLN A 324 3.16 -4.53 -16.20
N ARG A 325 3.05 -5.48 -17.11
CA ARG A 325 3.25 -6.90 -16.82
C ARG A 325 4.75 -7.20 -16.82
N ALA A 326 5.25 -7.76 -15.74
CA ALA A 326 6.65 -8.15 -15.64
C ALA A 326 6.91 -9.45 -16.42
N GLU A 327 7.83 -9.41 -17.36
CA GLU A 327 8.29 -10.61 -18.05
C GLU A 327 9.37 -11.34 -17.24
N GLY A 328 9.30 -12.67 -17.20
CA GLY A 328 10.32 -13.51 -16.54
C GLY A 328 10.30 -13.49 -15.00
N LEU A 329 9.25 -12.93 -14.38
CA LEU A 329 8.93 -13.11 -12.97
C LEU A 329 7.67 -13.96 -12.84
N GLY A 330 7.65 -14.90 -11.92
CA GLY A 330 6.44 -15.62 -11.52
C GLY A 330 6.07 -16.85 -12.39
N LYS A 331 6.93 -17.35 -13.26
CA LYS A 331 6.76 -18.64 -13.94
C LYS A 331 7.87 -19.59 -13.55
#